data_5329c92d72245cb0a1daf7797b815854
#
_entry.id   5329c92d72245cb0a1daf7797b815854
#
_cell.length_a   1.000
_cell.length_b   1.000
_cell.length_c   1.000
_cell.angle_alpha   90.00
_cell.angle_beta   90.00
_cell.angle_gamma   90.00
#
_symmetry.space_group_name_H-M   'P 1'
#
loop_
_entity.id
_entity.type
_entity.pdbx_description
1 polymer ?
#
loop_
_entity_poly.entity_id
_entity_poly.type
_entity_poly.pdbx_seq_one_letter_code
_entity_poly.pdbx_strand_id
1 'polypeptide(L)'
;MKASTLTKVSPLISAPSILVEAVLLVHLLWCAWVMLGWTVTRGRSVLRMLHIASLIYAIVIESVPWPPCPLTLAENWLEARAGIEPARGPFLVRALDATVYPNVPAWLVVGGAVIVCAAILGIYVRRYLHRTADGRW
;
A
#
# COMPACT_ATOMS: atom_id res chain seq x y z
N MET A 1 -19.59 -41.89 28.39
CA MET A 1 -19.30 -41.62 26.98
C MET A 1 -20.03 -40.32 26.60
N LYS A 2 -19.36 -39.19 26.52
CA LYS A 2 -19.94 -37.90 26.07
C LYS A 2 -19.47 -37.70 24.63
N ALA A 3 -20.42 -37.75 23.70
CA ALA A 3 -20.18 -37.44 22.30
C ALA A 3 -19.91 -35.93 22.18
N SER A 4 -18.69 -35.55 21.81
CA SER A 4 -18.35 -34.19 21.44
C SER A 4 -18.90 -33.89 20.08
N THR A 5 -19.97 -33.11 20.03
CA THR A 5 -20.57 -32.57 18.81
C THR A 5 -19.54 -31.58 18.21
N LEU A 6 -18.78 -32.02 17.24
CA LEU A 6 -17.98 -31.14 16.38
C LEU A 6 -18.95 -30.29 15.56
N THR A 7 -19.21 -29.09 16.03
CA THR A 7 -19.90 -28.06 15.27
C THR A 7 -18.98 -27.65 14.12
N LYS A 8 -19.30 -28.20 12.93
CA LYS A 8 -18.67 -27.81 11.66
C LYS A 8 -19.03 -26.36 11.41
N VAL A 9 -18.12 -25.45 11.79
CA VAL A 9 -18.24 -24.05 11.45
C VAL A 9 -17.99 -23.98 9.93
N SER A 10 -19.07 -23.93 9.17
CA SER A 10 -19.02 -23.56 7.76
C SER A 10 -18.44 -22.14 7.69
N PRO A 11 -17.45 -21.86 6.84
CA PRO A 11 -17.00 -20.51 6.62
C PRO A 11 -18.10 -19.78 5.82
N LEU A 12 -19.10 -19.27 6.54
CA LEU A 12 -19.99 -18.27 5.99
C LEU A 12 -19.11 -17.06 5.66
N ILE A 13 -18.91 -16.83 4.37
CA ILE A 13 -18.29 -15.60 3.87
C ILE A 13 -19.19 -14.47 4.36
N SER A 14 -18.79 -13.87 5.50
CA SER A 14 -19.54 -12.76 6.08
C SER A 14 -19.27 -11.48 5.29
N ALA A 15 -20.27 -10.61 5.15
CA ALA A 15 -20.09 -9.33 4.47
C ALA A 15 -18.83 -8.53 4.95
N PRO A 16 -18.47 -8.51 6.26
CA PRO A 16 -17.24 -7.88 6.70
C PRO A 16 -15.95 -8.53 6.15
N SER A 17 -15.91 -9.85 5.92
CA SER A 17 -14.71 -10.48 5.35
C SER A 17 -14.49 -10.09 3.89
N ILE A 18 -15.55 -9.93 3.10
CA ILE A 18 -15.45 -9.42 1.72
C ILE A 18 -14.93 -7.97 1.70
N LEU A 19 -15.37 -7.14 2.66
CA LEU A 19 -14.90 -5.76 2.76
C LEU A 19 -13.41 -5.68 3.16
N VAL A 20 -12.94 -6.55 4.05
CA VAL A 20 -11.51 -6.66 4.38
C VAL A 20 -10.70 -7.00 3.14
N GLU A 21 -11.09 -8.03 2.39
CA GLU A 21 -10.42 -8.42 1.16
C GLU A 21 -10.41 -7.29 0.11
N ALA A 22 -11.53 -6.57 -0.02
CA ALA A 22 -11.63 -5.43 -0.93
C ALA A 22 -10.66 -4.30 -0.55
N VAL A 23 -10.56 -3.95 0.73
CA VAL A 23 -9.62 -2.91 1.21
C VAL A 23 -8.18 -3.36 1.02
N LEU A 24 -7.86 -4.62 1.29
CA LEU A 24 -6.52 -5.18 1.03
C LEU A 24 -6.15 -5.08 -0.45
N LEU A 25 -7.10 -5.43 -1.35
CA LEU A 25 -6.89 -5.32 -2.78
C LEU A 25 -6.66 -3.86 -3.22
N VAL A 26 -7.49 -2.94 -2.72
CA VAL A 26 -7.32 -1.49 -3.00
C VAL A 26 -5.96 -1.01 -2.51
N HIS A 27 -5.52 -1.44 -1.33
CA HIS A 27 -4.22 -1.08 -0.79
C HIS A 27 -3.07 -1.63 -1.66
N LEU A 28 -3.17 -2.88 -2.09
CA LEU A 28 -2.20 -3.49 -3.00
C LEU A 28 -2.14 -2.74 -4.35
N LEU A 29 -3.30 -2.40 -4.93
CA LEU A 29 -3.38 -1.62 -6.17
C LEU A 29 -2.79 -0.22 -6.00
N TRP A 30 -2.99 0.41 -4.84
CA TRP A 30 -2.36 1.68 -4.50
C TRP A 30 -0.84 1.55 -4.45
N CYS A 31 -0.30 0.53 -3.79
CA CYS A 31 1.14 0.28 -3.76
C CYS A 31 1.70 0.01 -5.17
N ALA A 32 1.00 -0.79 -5.97
CA ALA A 32 1.37 -1.04 -7.36
C ALA A 32 1.36 0.24 -8.21
N TRP A 33 0.36 1.10 -8.03
CA TRP A 33 0.29 2.42 -8.67
C TRP A 33 1.49 3.29 -8.29
N VAL A 34 1.82 3.39 -7.01
CA VAL A 34 2.95 4.19 -6.52
C VAL A 34 4.27 3.68 -7.11
N MET A 35 4.47 2.37 -7.20
CA MET A 35 5.70 1.77 -7.70
C MET A 35 5.80 1.78 -9.24
N LEU A 36 4.70 1.50 -9.94
CA LEU A 36 4.69 1.25 -11.38
C LEU A 36 4.03 2.35 -12.21
N GLY A 37 3.33 3.31 -11.57
CA GLY A 37 2.54 4.34 -12.25
C GLY A 37 3.35 5.19 -13.23
N TRP A 38 4.66 5.33 -13.03
CA TRP A 38 5.54 6.04 -13.96
C TRP A 38 5.53 5.46 -15.38
N THR A 39 5.21 4.18 -15.55
CA THR A 39 5.12 3.53 -16.85
C THR A 39 3.89 3.98 -17.65
N VAL A 40 2.78 4.21 -16.95
CA VAL A 40 1.46 4.57 -17.54
C VAL A 40 1.31 6.07 -17.75
N THR A 41 2.10 6.88 -17.04
CA THR A 41 1.99 8.35 -17.07
C THR A 41 2.67 9.00 -18.27
N ARG A 42 3.34 8.20 -19.14
CA ARG A 42 3.99 8.70 -20.35
C ARG A 42 2.97 9.34 -21.29
N GLY A 43 3.17 10.61 -21.65
CA GLY A 43 2.30 11.36 -22.57
C GLY A 43 0.98 11.88 -21.96
N ARG A 44 0.70 11.57 -20.68
CA ARG A 44 -0.54 11.98 -19.99
C ARG A 44 -0.22 12.90 -18.81
N SER A 45 -0.37 14.20 -19.01
CA SER A 45 -0.01 15.21 -17.99
C SER A 45 -0.79 15.06 -16.69
N VAL A 46 -2.09 14.81 -16.75
CA VAL A 46 -2.96 14.66 -15.57
C VAL A 46 -2.54 13.43 -14.75
N LEU A 47 -2.35 12.27 -15.40
CA LEU A 47 -1.91 11.06 -14.69
C LEU A 47 -0.53 11.24 -14.06
N ARG A 48 0.35 11.98 -14.73
CA ARG A 48 1.68 12.30 -14.18
C ARG A 48 1.58 13.17 -12.92
N MET A 49 0.73 14.19 -12.92
CA MET A 49 0.51 15.02 -11.73
C MET A 49 -0.09 14.20 -10.58
N LEU A 50 -1.08 13.36 -10.86
CA LEU A 50 -1.67 12.45 -9.87
C LEU A 50 -0.61 11.49 -9.31
N HIS A 51 0.25 10.92 -10.16
CA HIS A 51 1.30 10.02 -9.70
C HIS A 51 2.36 10.74 -8.85
N ILE A 52 2.78 11.95 -9.23
CA ILE A 52 3.69 12.76 -8.41
C ILE A 52 3.08 13.08 -7.05
N ALA A 53 1.81 13.48 -6.99
CA ALA A 53 1.09 13.70 -5.74
C ALA A 53 1.02 12.43 -4.89
N SER A 54 0.77 11.28 -5.52
CA SER A 54 0.76 9.96 -4.86
C SER A 54 2.13 9.59 -4.27
N LEU A 55 3.22 9.86 -4.99
CA LEU A 55 4.60 9.62 -4.51
C LEU A 55 4.93 10.49 -3.30
N ILE A 56 4.60 11.78 -3.37
CA ILE A 56 4.81 12.72 -2.25
C ILE A 56 4.00 12.25 -1.03
N TYR A 57 2.73 11.90 -1.24
CA TYR A 57 1.87 11.40 -0.17
C TYR A 57 2.43 10.11 0.44
N ALA A 58 2.87 9.15 -0.37
CA ALA A 58 3.46 7.90 0.12
C ALA A 58 4.72 8.16 0.96
N ILE A 59 5.63 9.05 0.50
CA ILE A 59 6.83 9.41 1.26
C ILE A 59 6.45 10.04 2.60
N VAL A 60 5.50 10.97 2.60
CA VAL A 60 5.07 11.66 3.84
C VAL A 60 4.46 10.68 4.82
N ILE A 61 3.52 9.84 4.39
CA ILE A 61 2.80 8.93 5.28
C ILE A 61 3.71 7.82 5.86
N GLU A 62 4.68 7.36 5.09
CA GLU A 62 5.65 6.37 5.55
C GLU A 62 6.75 6.99 6.45
N SER A 63 7.04 8.28 6.28
CA SER A 63 8.05 8.99 7.08
C SER A 63 7.51 9.47 8.44
N VAL A 64 6.19 9.61 8.57
CA VAL A 64 5.53 10.08 9.79
C VAL A 64 4.94 8.89 10.53
N PRO A 65 5.35 8.59 11.76
CA PRO A 65 4.88 7.41 12.49
C PRO A 65 3.39 7.51 12.89
N TRP A 66 2.79 8.68 12.79
CA TRP A 66 1.40 8.95 13.15
C TRP A 66 0.85 10.18 12.38
N PRO A 67 -0.37 10.14 11.80
CA PRO A 67 -1.32 9.02 11.76
C PRO A 67 -0.93 7.93 10.75
N PRO A 68 -1.30 6.67 10.96
CA PRO A 68 -1.07 5.61 9.99
C PRO A 68 -1.88 5.84 8.70
N CYS A 69 -1.49 5.18 7.61
CA CYS A 69 -2.18 5.26 6.32
C CYS A 69 -3.70 5.06 6.49
N PRO A 70 -4.55 5.91 5.89
CA PRO A 70 -6.01 5.78 5.99
C PRO A 70 -6.54 4.41 5.56
N LEU A 71 -5.89 3.76 4.57
CA LEU A 71 -6.24 2.41 4.16
C LEU A 71 -5.93 1.38 5.25
N THR A 72 -4.80 1.52 5.95
CA THR A 72 -4.46 0.68 7.10
C THR A 72 -5.44 0.88 8.25
N LEU A 73 -5.91 2.10 8.48
CA LEU A 73 -6.94 2.37 9.49
C LEU A 73 -8.27 1.70 9.13
N ALA A 74 -8.69 1.81 7.87
CA ALA A 74 -9.91 1.17 7.37
C ALA A 74 -9.82 -0.35 7.47
N GLU A 75 -8.68 -0.93 7.13
CA GLU A 75 -8.39 -2.35 7.26
C GLU A 75 -8.53 -2.82 8.71
N ASN A 76 -7.79 -2.20 9.63
CA ASN A 76 -7.83 -2.55 11.05
C ASN A 76 -9.25 -2.43 11.65
N TRP A 77 -10.00 -1.41 11.23
CA TRP A 77 -11.37 -1.22 11.68
C TRP A 77 -12.32 -2.32 11.16
N LEU A 78 -12.16 -2.74 9.92
CA LEU A 78 -12.95 -3.83 9.32
C LEU A 78 -12.57 -5.19 9.92
N GLU A 79 -11.27 -5.45 10.12
CA GLU A 79 -10.78 -6.67 10.78
C GLU A 79 -11.35 -6.81 12.19
N ALA A 80 -11.30 -5.73 12.98
CA ALA A 80 -11.89 -5.71 14.32
C ALA A 80 -13.40 -6.01 14.30
N ARG A 81 -14.14 -5.49 13.30
CA ARG A 81 -15.57 -5.79 13.13
C ARG A 81 -15.85 -7.21 12.66
N ALA A 82 -14.94 -7.80 11.90
CA ALA A 82 -15.01 -9.19 11.50
C ALA A 82 -14.62 -10.18 12.61
N GLY A 83 -14.19 -9.68 13.79
CA GLY A 83 -13.67 -10.52 14.87
C GLY A 83 -12.29 -11.09 14.56
N ILE A 84 -11.58 -10.52 13.60
CA ILE A 84 -10.21 -10.86 13.24
C ILE A 84 -9.29 -9.95 14.06
N GLU A 85 -8.27 -10.52 14.68
CA GLU A 85 -7.28 -9.69 15.39
C GLU A 85 -6.53 -8.80 14.40
N PRO A 86 -6.57 -7.45 14.57
CA PRO A 86 -5.92 -6.56 13.62
C PRO A 86 -4.42 -6.81 13.55
N ALA A 87 -3.92 -6.99 12.34
CA ALA A 87 -2.52 -7.24 12.11
C ALA A 87 -1.70 -5.97 12.38
N ARG A 88 -0.61 -6.10 13.14
CA ARG A 88 0.24 -4.97 13.55
C ARG A 88 1.29 -4.65 12.49
N GLY A 89 1.56 -3.36 12.31
CA GLY A 89 2.63 -2.85 11.44
C GLY A 89 2.17 -2.36 10.06
N PRO A 90 3.09 -1.77 9.28
CA PRO A 90 2.82 -1.26 7.94
C PRO A 90 2.32 -2.37 7.01
N PHE A 91 1.36 -2.04 6.14
CA PHE A 91 0.77 -3.00 5.19
C PHE A 91 1.82 -3.74 4.34
N LEU A 92 2.80 -3.00 3.82
CA LEU A 92 3.83 -3.56 2.94
C LEU A 92 4.69 -4.61 3.66
N VAL A 93 5.01 -4.38 4.94
CA VAL A 93 5.74 -5.35 5.78
C VAL A 93 4.92 -6.62 5.95
N ARG A 94 3.63 -6.49 6.30
CA ARG A 94 2.72 -7.63 6.47
C ARG A 94 2.52 -8.43 5.19
N ALA A 95 2.36 -7.74 4.07
CA ALA A 95 2.24 -8.38 2.75
C ALA A 95 3.50 -9.16 2.37
N LEU A 96 4.67 -8.61 2.69
CA LEU A 96 5.96 -9.26 2.43
C LEU A 96 6.19 -10.47 3.34
N ASP A 97 5.87 -10.34 4.63
CA ASP A 97 5.96 -11.45 5.60
C ASP A 97 5.06 -12.62 5.22
N ALA A 98 3.87 -12.32 4.67
CA ALA A 98 2.92 -13.34 4.26
C ALA A 98 3.29 -14.06 2.95
N THR A 99 4.08 -13.42 2.07
CA THR A 99 4.27 -13.92 0.70
C THR A 99 5.67 -14.40 0.38
N VAL A 100 6.71 -13.75 0.88
CA VAL A 100 8.08 -13.99 0.38
C VAL A 100 9.07 -14.30 1.48
N TYR A 101 9.15 -13.48 2.52
CA TYR A 101 10.17 -13.61 3.58
C TYR A 101 9.58 -13.25 4.94
N PRO A 102 9.40 -14.24 5.83
CA PRO A 102 9.04 -13.97 7.23
C PRO A 102 10.21 -13.28 7.96
N ASN A 103 9.89 -12.29 8.80
CA ASN A 103 10.83 -11.55 9.66
C ASN A 103 11.74 -10.52 8.97
N VAL A 104 11.32 -9.91 7.87
CA VAL A 104 12.05 -8.77 7.30
C VAL A 104 11.90 -7.56 8.24
N PRO A 105 13.00 -6.88 8.60
CA PRO A 105 12.94 -5.69 9.46
C PRO A 105 12.09 -4.58 8.80
N ALA A 106 11.09 -4.07 9.53
CA ALA A 106 10.18 -3.05 9.01
C ALA A 106 10.90 -1.81 8.46
N TRP A 107 12.00 -1.39 9.11
CA TRP A 107 12.79 -0.23 8.67
C TRP A 107 13.42 -0.43 7.28
N LEU A 108 13.77 -1.68 6.93
CA LEU A 108 14.35 -2.00 5.62
C LEU A 108 13.27 -1.88 4.51
N VAL A 109 12.07 -2.39 4.78
CA VAL A 109 10.96 -2.36 3.82
C VAL A 109 10.48 -0.92 3.62
N VAL A 110 10.22 -0.20 4.70
CA VAL A 110 9.77 1.20 4.67
C VAL A 110 10.85 2.10 4.08
N GLY A 111 12.09 1.98 4.54
CA GLY A 111 13.21 2.75 3.99
C GLY A 111 13.43 2.48 2.51
N GLY A 112 13.36 1.21 2.09
CA GLY A 112 13.45 0.84 0.68
C GLY A 112 12.33 1.45 -0.16
N ALA A 113 11.08 1.39 0.32
CA ALA A 113 9.93 2.00 -0.35
C ALA A 113 10.10 3.52 -0.50
N VAL A 114 10.52 4.22 0.54
CA VAL A 114 10.78 5.67 0.51
C VAL A 114 11.89 6.00 -0.49
N ILE A 115 12.99 5.24 -0.51
CA ILE A 115 14.09 5.44 -1.46
C ILE A 115 13.59 5.26 -2.91
N VAL A 116 12.82 4.22 -3.19
CA VAL A 116 12.25 3.98 -4.52
C VAL A 116 11.32 5.12 -4.94
N CYS A 117 10.43 5.57 -4.06
CA CYS A 117 9.54 6.70 -4.32
C CYS A 117 10.33 7.99 -4.60
N ALA A 118 11.36 8.27 -3.80
CA ALA A 118 12.25 9.43 -3.98
C ALA A 118 13.03 9.36 -5.30
N ALA A 119 13.52 8.19 -5.68
CA ALA A 119 14.21 7.98 -6.95
C ALA A 119 13.28 8.23 -8.15
N ILE A 120 12.04 7.72 -8.12
CA ILE A 120 11.05 7.96 -9.17
C ILE A 120 10.73 9.46 -9.26
N LEU A 121 10.53 10.12 -8.12
CA LEU A 121 10.30 11.57 -8.07
C LEU A 121 11.49 12.35 -8.64
N GLY A 122 12.71 11.97 -8.32
CA GLY A 122 13.94 12.53 -8.87
C GLY A 122 14.01 12.42 -10.40
N ILE A 123 13.56 11.28 -10.97
CA ILE A 123 13.48 11.11 -12.42
C ILE A 123 12.49 12.11 -13.03
N TYR A 124 11.34 12.36 -12.39
CA TYR A 124 10.37 13.36 -12.88
C TYR A 124 10.96 14.77 -12.84
N VAL A 125 11.59 15.15 -11.74
CA VAL A 125 12.24 16.46 -11.58
C VAL A 125 13.33 16.65 -12.63
N ARG A 126 14.22 15.66 -12.80
CA ARG A 126 15.29 15.70 -13.81
C ARG A 126 14.73 15.88 -15.22
N ARG A 127 13.69 15.12 -15.58
CA ARG A 127 13.03 15.22 -16.89
C ARG A 127 12.38 16.59 -17.12
N TYR A 128 11.81 17.17 -16.06
CA TYR A 128 11.23 18.51 -16.11
C TYR A 128 12.32 19.56 -16.36
N LEU A 129 13.41 19.53 -15.59
CA LEU A 129 14.53 20.47 -15.72
C LEU A 129 15.19 20.41 -17.10
N HIS A 130 15.39 19.19 -17.67
CA HIS A 130 15.94 19.08 -19.03
C HIS A 130 15.01 19.67 -20.10
N ARG A 131 13.68 19.50 -19.97
CA ARG A 131 12.73 20.08 -20.91
C ARG A 131 12.70 21.60 -20.87
N THR A 132 12.82 22.20 -19.67
CA THR A 132 12.90 23.66 -19.54
C THR A 132 14.18 24.22 -20.08
N ALA A 133 15.30 23.50 -19.94
CA ALA A 133 16.59 23.91 -20.50
C ALA A 133 16.61 23.87 -22.05
N ASP A 134 15.90 22.89 -22.64
CA ASP A 134 15.82 22.72 -24.10
C ASP A 134 14.77 23.63 -24.78
N GLY A 135 14.06 24.49 -24.02
CA GLY A 135 13.03 25.41 -24.54
C GLY A 135 11.82 24.74 -25.19
N ARG A 136 11.59 23.44 -24.92
CA ARG A 136 10.47 22.66 -25.48
C ARG A 136 9.29 22.68 -24.50
N TRP A 137 8.33 23.55 -24.77
CA TRP A 137 7.02 23.62 -24.09
C TRP A 137 5.97 22.77 -24.78
#